data_3bf091e722e2ea3ee3699f9c2d941a53
#
_entry.id   3bf091e722e2ea3ee3699f9c2d941a53
#
_cell.length_a   1.000
_cell.length_b   1.000
_cell.length_c   1.000
_cell.angle_alpha   90.00
_cell.angle_beta   90.00
_cell.angle_gamma   90.00
#
_symmetry.space_group_name_H-M   'P 1'
#
loop_
_entity.id
_entity.type
_entity.pdbx_description
1 polymer ?
#
loop_
_entity_poly.entity_id
_entity_poly.type
_entity_poly.pdbx_seq_one_letter_code
_entity_poly.pdbx_strand_id
1 'polypeptide(L)'
;RCIGTEMSKLEPKHIMINPGNGLQTVVNDEITRLLEYGPNPLMTTTDFMTKIVYMREKYNNVYIYPTWTSIQLPGGKYKRKYTGFYPLNPLNVDYLEDEKGTLWIKFYFANGYEYTMKYADVIHWRKDYTENEFQGGDINGRPDNRSELKLLETDDVITQGISKGVKISLGVTGILKVNTMLDDEKQEEERRAFEEKINNSKSGLLATDLKSEFVPTKIDPKVIDKETVSFIIERILANYGVSSKIFYGNFTDEEYQAFYEKTLEPLIISL
;
A
#
# COMPACT_ATOMS: atom_id res chain seq x y z
N ARG A 1 2.86 -4.92 1.63
CA ARG A 1 3.72 -5.94 1.00
C ARG A 1 3.94 -7.14 1.93
N CYS A 2 4.31 -6.95 3.20
CA CYS A 2 4.55 -8.03 4.17
C CYS A 2 3.37 -9.01 4.25
N ILE A 3 2.15 -8.52 4.56
CA ILE A 3 0.93 -9.33 4.62
C ILE A 3 0.67 -10.05 3.29
N GLY A 4 0.81 -9.35 2.16
CA GLY A 4 0.63 -9.96 0.83
C GLY A 4 1.59 -11.11 0.55
N THR A 5 2.84 -10.98 0.99
CA THR A 5 3.83 -12.06 0.87
C THR A 5 3.46 -13.28 1.72
N GLU A 6 2.98 -13.07 2.95
CA GLU A 6 2.54 -14.19 3.79
C GLU A 6 1.27 -14.86 3.23
N MET A 7 0.30 -14.06 2.79
CA MET A 7 -0.92 -14.58 2.15
C MET A 7 -0.64 -15.33 0.84
N SER A 8 0.38 -14.95 0.10
CA SER A 8 0.76 -15.61 -1.15
C SER A 8 1.34 -17.01 -0.99
N LYS A 9 1.73 -17.39 0.25
CA LYS A 9 2.19 -18.75 0.60
C LYS A 9 1.03 -19.71 0.82
N LEU A 10 -0.21 -19.22 0.89
CA LEU A 10 -1.38 -20.06 1.09
C LEU A 10 -1.67 -20.89 -0.16
N GLU A 11 -2.09 -22.11 0.07
CA GLU A 11 -2.58 -23.04 -0.96
C GLU A 11 -4.09 -23.27 -0.76
N PRO A 12 -4.95 -22.35 -1.24
CA PRO A 12 -6.39 -22.52 -1.07
C PRO A 12 -6.90 -23.72 -1.83
N LYS A 13 -7.83 -24.50 -1.22
CA LYS A 13 -8.40 -25.72 -1.80
C LYS A 13 -9.91 -25.70 -1.63
N HIS A 14 -10.60 -26.26 -2.61
CA HIS A 14 -12.03 -26.50 -2.50
C HIS A 14 -12.29 -27.72 -1.60
N ILE A 15 -13.06 -27.53 -0.54
CA ILE A 15 -13.41 -28.58 0.39
C ILE A 15 -14.92 -28.85 0.38
N MET A 16 -15.29 -30.10 0.55
CA MET A 16 -16.66 -30.53 0.80
C MET A 16 -16.81 -30.94 2.25
N ILE A 17 -17.79 -30.38 2.93
CA ILE A 17 -18.11 -30.72 4.31
C ILE A 17 -19.28 -31.72 4.27
N ASN A 18 -19.09 -32.90 4.83
CA ASN A 18 -20.15 -33.88 4.98
C ASN A 18 -21.12 -33.41 6.09
N PRO A 19 -22.39 -33.15 5.78
CA PRO A 19 -23.34 -32.63 6.77
C PRO A 19 -23.66 -33.59 7.90
N GLY A 20 -23.39 -34.91 7.75
CA GLY A 20 -23.67 -35.92 8.75
C GLY A 20 -22.62 -36.07 9.85
N ASN A 21 -21.35 -35.85 9.54
CA ASN A 21 -20.23 -36.05 10.47
C ASN A 21 -19.23 -34.87 10.52
N GLY A 22 -19.48 -33.80 9.78
CA GLY A 22 -18.60 -32.64 9.72
C GLY A 22 -17.23 -32.89 9.04
N LEU A 23 -17.02 -34.08 8.46
CA LEU A 23 -15.74 -34.41 7.84
C LEU A 23 -15.49 -33.53 6.59
N GLN A 24 -14.34 -32.91 6.56
CA GLN A 24 -13.85 -32.11 5.44
C GLN A 24 -13.02 -32.97 4.49
N THR A 25 -13.35 -32.96 3.22
CA THR A 25 -12.60 -33.64 2.17
C THR A 25 -12.25 -32.67 1.06
N VAL A 26 -11.00 -32.68 0.59
CA VAL A 26 -10.57 -31.88 -0.57
C VAL A 26 -11.21 -32.46 -1.82
N VAL A 27 -11.84 -31.59 -2.61
CA VAL A 27 -12.45 -31.95 -3.89
C VAL A 27 -11.47 -31.60 -5.02
N ASN A 28 -11.00 -32.62 -5.74
CA ASN A 28 -10.15 -32.44 -6.92
C ASN A 28 -11.01 -32.09 -8.14
N ASP A 29 -11.43 -30.81 -8.20
CA ASP A 29 -12.23 -30.28 -9.31
C ASP A 29 -11.54 -29.08 -9.97
N GLU A 30 -12.26 -28.43 -10.89
CA GLU A 30 -11.77 -27.25 -11.58
C GLU A 30 -11.46 -26.07 -10.64
N ILE A 31 -12.19 -25.94 -9.52
CA ILE A 31 -11.97 -24.86 -8.56
C ILE A 31 -10.64 -25.05 -7.83
N THR A 32 -10.39 -26.27 -7.31
CA THR A 32 -9.10 -26.61 -6.69
C THR A 32 -7.95 -26.35 -7.66
N ARG A 33 -8.09 -26.78 -8.93
CA ARG A 33 -7.06 -26.58 -9.95
C ARG A 33 -6.79 -25.10 -10.21
N LEU A 34 -7.83 -24.26 -10.31
CA LEU A 34 -7.69 -22.83 -10.48
C LEU A 34 -7.04 -22.15 -9.29
N LEU A 35 -7.36 -22.59 -8.08
CA LEU A 35 -6.80 -22.02 -6.85
C LEU A 35 -5.36 -22.48 -6.60
N GLU A 36 -4.98 -23.69 -7.03
CA GLU A 36 -3.66 -24.27 -6.81
C GLU A 36 -2.61 -23.81 -7.83
N TYR A 37 -2.96 -23.79 -9.13
CA TYR A 37 -1.99 -23.54 -10.19
C TYR A 37 -2.06 -22.13 -10.78
N GLY A 38 -3.27 -21.63 -11.02
CA GLY A 38 -3.45 -20.31 -11.61
C GLY A 38 -4.92 -19.99 -11.83
N PRO A 39 -5.41 -18.96 -11.14
CA PRO A 39 -6.82 -18.56 -11.17
C PRO A 39 -7.25 -18.01 -12.53
N ASN A 40 -6.31 -17.61 -13.38
CA ASN A 40 -6.56 -17.18 -14.76
C ASN A 40 -5.26 -17.23 -15.58
N PRO A 41 -5.32 -17.08 -16.92
CA PRO A 41 -4.13 -17.14 -17.78
C PRO A 41 -3.10 -16.03 -17.57
N LEU A 42 -3.44 -14.98 -16.82
CA LEU A 42 -2.59 -13.80 -16.63
C LEU A 42 -1.81 -13.85 -15.31
N MET A 43 -2.18 -14.73 -14.38
CA MET A 43 -1.68 -14.71 -13.01
C MET A 43 -1.47 -16.13 -12.47
N THR A 44 -0.40 -16.31 -11.72
CA THR A 44 -0.23 -17.45 -10.83
C THR A 44 -1.10 -17.27 -9.57
N THR A 45 -1.29 -18.31 -8.78
CA THR A 45 -1.98 -18.22 -7.49
C THR A 45 -1.29 -17.23 -6.55
N THR A 46 0.05 -17.24 -6.51
CA THR A 46 0.85 -16.30 -5.73
C THR A 46 0.59 -14.84 -6.14
N ASP A 47 0.57 -14.54 -7.46
CA ASP A 47 0.28 -13.20 -7.97
C ASP A 47 -1.14 -12.76 -7.62
N PHE A 48 -2.09 -13.67 -7.78
CA PHE A 48 -3.49 -13.43 -7.47
C PHE A 48 -3.69 -13.09 -5.98
N MET A 49 -3.16 -13.92 -5.09
CA MET A 49 -3.27 -13.71 -3.64
C MET A 49 -2.61 -12.39 -3.22
N THR A 50 -1.40 -12.12 -3.73
CA THR A 50 -0.71 -10.84 -3.46
C THR A 50 -1.54 -9.64 -3.95
N LYS A 51 -2.12 -9.75 -5.15
CA LYS A 51 -2.89 -8.67 -5.77
C LYS A 51 -4.19 -8.38 -5.02
N ILE A 52 -4.97 -9.40 -4.66
CA ILE A 52 -6.24 -9.20 -3.96
C ILE A 52 -6.02 -8.64 -2.54
N VAL A 53 -4.97 -9.08 -1.85
CA VAL A 53 -4.60 -8.52 -0.54
C VAL A 53 -4.18 -7.05 -0.69
N TYR A 54 -3.34 -6.73 -1.69
CA TYR A 54 -2.94 -5.36 -1.95
C TYR A 54 -4.14 -4.45 -2.26
N MET A 55 -5.07 -4.92 -3.09
CA MET A 55 -6.29 -4.17 -3.42
C MET A 55 -7.17 -3.97 -2.19
N ARG A 56 -7.30 -4.99 -1.33
CA ARG A 56 -8.07 -4.90 -0.09
C ARG A 56 -7.49 -3.86 0.86
N GLU A 57 -6.18 -3.87 1.06
CA GLU A 57 -5.52 -2.90 1.94
C GLU A 57 -5.51 -1.47 1.36
N LYS A 58 -5.59 -1.33 0.04
CA LYS A 58 -5.58 -0.02 -0.62
C LYS A 58 -6.96 0.59 -0.80
N TYR A 59 -7.97 -0.23 -1.11
CA TYR A 59 -9.28 0.25 -1.53
C TYR A 59 -10.42 -0.17 -0.58
N ASN A 60 -10.13 -0.98 0.45
CA ASN A 60 -11.09 -1.61 1.35
C ASN A 60 -12.12 -2.52 0.66
N ASN A 61 -12.09 -2.60 -0.66
CA ASN A 61 -13.02 -3.38 -1.47
C ASN A 61 -12.26 -4.13 -2.57
N VAL A 62 -12.51 -5.42 -2.68
CA VAL A 62 -11.99 -6.26 -3.76
C VAL A 62 -13.13 -6.97 -4.43
N TYR A 63 -13.25 -6.79 -5.72
CA TYR A 63 -14.24 -7.47 -6.54
C TYR A 63 -13.54 -8.52 -7.38
N ILE A 64 -13.92 -9.78 -7.20
CA ILE A 64 -13.39 -10.89 -7.98
C ILE A 64 -14.51 -11.43 -8.85
N TYR A 65 -14.30 -11.42 -10.16
CA TYR A 65 -15.25 -11.94 -11.12
C TYR A 65 -14.89 -13.38 -11.48
N PRO A 66 -15.72 -14.36 -11.10
CA PRO A 66 -15.58 -15.74 -11.54
C PRO A 66 -16.16 -15.87 -12.94
N THR A 67 -15.39 -16.42 -13.87
CA THR A 67 -15.88 -16.81 -15.18
C THR A 67 -16.26 -18.29 -15.19
N TRP A 68 -17.31 -18.63 -15.94
CA TRP A 68 -17.78 -20.01 -16.03
C TRP A 68 -18.37 -20.34 -17.41
N THR A 69 -18.44 -21.63 -17.72
CA THR A 69 -19.23 -22.19 -18.79
C THR A 69 -20.35 -23.04 -18.21
N SER A 70 -21.52 -23.04 -18.86
CA SER A 70 -22.64 -23.89 -18.46
C SER A 70 -22.51 -25.27 -19.10
N ILE A 71 -22.46 -26.31 -18.27
CA ILE A 71 -22.44 -27.70 -18.74
C ILE A 71 -23.80 -28.30 -18.49
N GLN A 72 -24.39 -28.94 -19.50
CA GLN A 72 -25.62 -29.66 -19.39
C GLN A 72 -25.37 -31.04 -18.75
N LEU A 73 -26.06 -31.32 -17.66
CA LEU A 73 -26.04 -32.61 -16.98
C LEU A 73 -27.15 -33.52 -17.53
N PRO A 74 -27.03 -34.86 -17.33
CA PRO A 74 -28.12 -35.79 -17.58
C PRO A 74 -29.40 -35.34 -16.85
N GLY A 75 -30.54 -35.33 -17.54
CA GLY A 75 -31.79 -34.84 -17.02
C GLY A 75 -32.08 -33.35 -17.27
N GLY A 76 -31.31 -32.69 -18.14
CA GLY A 76 -31.58 -31.30 -18.57
C GLY A 76 -31.17 -30.21 -17.57
N LYS A 77 -30.54 -30.59 -16.46
CA LYS A 77 -29.98 -29.63 -15.48
C LYS A 77 -28.69 -29.03 -15.99
N TYR A 78 -28.42 -27.78 -15.61
CA TYR A 78 -27.17 -27.09 -15.93
C TYR A 78 -26.30 -26.94 -14.66
N LYS A 79 -24.99 -27.18 -14.80
CA LYS A 79 -23.98 -26.90 -13.78
C LYS A 79 -23.01 -25.84 -14.31
N ARG A 80 -22.61 -24.89 -13.47
CA ARG A 80 -21.52 -23.95 -13.77
C ARG A 80 -20.19 -24.67 -13.63
N LYS A 81 -19.35 -24.61 -14.64
CA LYS A 81 -17.95 -25.01 -14.59
C LYS A 81 -17.11 -23.75 -14.60
N TYR A 82 -16.43 -23.48 -13.52
CA TYR A 82 -15.60 -22.29 -13.38
C TYR A 82 -14.34 -22.42 -14.25
N THR A 83 -14.01 -21.33 -14.95
CA THR A 83 -12.88 -21.24 -15.88
C THR A 83 -11.84 -20.23 -15.48
N GLY A 84 -12.14 -19.34 -14.52
CA GLY A 84 -11.18 -18.38 -14.00
C GLY A 84 -11.74 -17.46 -12.95
N PHE A 85 -10.84 -16.81 -12.19
CA PHE A 85 -11.11 -15.77 -11.22
C PHE A 85 -10.31 -14.51 -11.58
N TYR A 86 -10.98 -13.38 -11.78
CA TYR A 86 -10.38 -12.13 -12.23
C TYR A 86 -10.62 -11.02 -11.21
N PRO A 87 -9.59 -10.51 -10.54
CA PRO A 87 -9.74 -9.35 -9.68
C PRO A 87 -9.95 -8.11 -10.54
N LEU A 88 -11.09 -7.45 -10.34
CA LEU A 88 -11.49 -6.24 -11.05
C LEU A 88 -10.94 -5.00 -10.33
N ASN A 89 -10.53 -3.99 -11.11
CA ASN A 89 -10.07 -2.70 -10.58
C ASN A 89 -10.92 -1.56 -11.18
N PRO A 90 -12.18 -1.41 -10.75
CA PRO A 90 -13.05 -0.34 -11.21
C PRO A 90 -12.61 1.02 -10.62
N LEU A 91 -12.95 2.11 -11.30
CA LEU A 91 -12.84 3.48 -10.78
C LEU A 91 -13.98 3.81 -9.82
N ASN A 92 -15.18 3.34 -10.17
CA ASN A 92 -16.39 3.51 -9.37
C ASN A 92 -17.29 2.29 -9.49
N VAL A 93 -18.18 2.12 -8.52
CA VAL A 93 -19.12 1.01 -8.45
C VAL A 93 -20.47 1.53 -7.97
N ASP A 94 -21.53 1.20 -8.69
CA ASP A 94 -22.91 1.48 -8.29
C ASP A 94 -23.63 0.18 -7.95
N TYR A 95 -24.47 0.23 -6.90
CA TYR A 95 -25.35 -0.86 -6.52
C TYR A 95 -26.76 -0.50 -6.95
N LEU A 96 -27.37 -1.40 -7.68
CA LEU A 96 -28.69 -1.23 -8.28
C LEU A 96 -29.61 -2.36 -7.83
N GLU A 97 -30.87 -2.06 -7.60
CA GLU A 97 -31.90 -3.04 -7.29
C GLU A 97 -32.96 -3.02 -8.39
N ASP A 98 -33.36 -4.19 -8.88
CA ASP A 98 -34.43 -4.30 -9.84
C ASP A 98 -35.80 -4.36 -9.13
N GLU A 99 -36.87 -4.27 -9.91
CA GLU A 99 -38.27 -4.31 -9.40
C GLU A 99 -38.60 -5.61 -8.63
N LYS A 100 -37.78 -6.64 -8.75
CA LYS A 100 -37.93 -7.94 -8.09
C LYS A 100 -37.08 -8.08 -6.84
N GLY A 101 -36.37 -7.01 -6.43
CA GLY A 101 -35.44 -7.04 -5.29
C GLY A 101 -34.12 -7.76 -5.58
N THR A 102 -33.75 -7.97 -6.86
CA THR A 102 -32.45 -8.55 -7.21
C THR A 102 -31.39 -7.46 -7.21
N LEU A 103 -30.31 -7.66 -6.46
CA LEU A 103 -29.20 -6.72 -6.39
C LEU A 103 -28.26 -6.91 -7.58
N TRP A 104 -27.96 -5.82 -8.24
CA TRP A 104 -27.02 -5.71 -9.36
C TRP A 104 -25.86 -4.82 -8.97
N ILE A 105 -24.70 -5.04 -9.60
CA ILE A 105 -23.51 -4.22 -9.44
C ILE A 105 -23.07 -3.73 -10.81
N LYS A 106 -22.83 -2.41 -10.91
CA LYS A 106 -22.32 -1.77 -12.13
C LYS A 106 -20.93 -1.23 -11.88
N PHE A 107 -19.98 -1.68 -12.67
CA PHE A 107 -18.59 -1.27 -12.62
C PHE A 107 -18.29 -0.24 -13.69
N TYR A 108 -17.48 0.77 -13.33
CA TYR A 108 -16.96 1.79 -14.24
C TYR A 108 -15.45 1.68 -14.28
N PHE A 109 -14.87 1.53 -15.46
CA PHE A 109 -13.43 1.33 -15.66
C PHE A 109 -12.76 2.57 -16.26
N ALA A 110 -11.44 2.70 -16.06
CA ALA A 110 -10.65 3.84 -16.51
C ALA A 110 -10.65 4.09 -18.03
N ASN A 111 -10.91 3.04 -18.81
CA ASN A 111 -11.03 3.11 -20.27
C ASN A 111 -12.42 3.52 -20.77
N GLY A 112 -13.32 3.93 -19.87
CA GLY A 112 -14.71 4.29 -20.19
C GLY A 112 -15.65 3.10 -20.40
N TYR A 113 -15.16 1.87 -20.19
CA TYR A 113 -15.99 0.68 -20.27
C TYR A 113 -16.84 0.52 -19.01
N GLU A 114 -18.10 0.16 -19.18
CA GLU A 114 -19.05 -0.10 -18.10
C GLU A 114 -19.54 -1.55 -18.21
N TYR A 115 -19.71 -2.20 -17.07
CA TYR A 115 -20.22 -3.56 -17.03
C TYR A 115 -21.17 -3.76 -15.85
N THR A 116 -22.36 -4.29 -16.11
CA THR A 116 -23.37 -4.56 -15.10
C THR A 116 -23.62 -6.05 -15.01
N MET A 117 -23.62 -6.59 -13.79
CA MET A 117 -23.90 -8.00 -13.51
C MET A 117 -24.66 -8.16 -12.20
N LYS A 118 -25.18 -9.36 -11.96
CA LYS A 118 -25.78 -9.66 -10.65
C LYS A 118 -24.72 -9.65 -9.55
N TYR A 119 -25.04 -9.02 -8.42
CA TYR A 119 -24.12 -8.98 -7.30
C TYR A 119 -23.78 -10.38 -6.77
N ALA A 120 -24.76 -11.31 -6.80
CA ALA A 120 -24.56 -12.72 -6.42
C ALA A 120 -23.54 -13.48 -7.29
N ASP A 121 -23.18 -12.96 -8.46
CA ASP A 121 -22.19 -13.55 -9.36
C ASP A 121 -20.78 -12.93 -9.19
N VAL A 122 -20.59 -12.07 -8.18
CA VAL A 122 -19.31 -11.41 -7.85
C VAL A 122 -18.90 -11.82 -6.45
N ILE A 123 -17.63 -12.17 -6.28
CA ILE A 123 -17.04 -12.32 -4.95
C ILE A 123 -16.57 -10.95 -4.50
N HIS A 124 -17.16 -10.44 -3.42
CA HIS A 124 -16.83 -9.13 -2.86
C HIS A 124 -16.16 -9.29 -1.51
N TRP A 125 -14.84 -9.09 -1.44
CA TRP A 125 -14.05 -9.15 -0.23
C TRP A 125 -13.79 -7.76 0.31
N ARG A 126 -14.25 -7.49 1.55
CA ARG A 126 -14.28 -6.17 2.17
C ARG A 126 -13.33 -6.06 3.36
N LYS A 127 -12.84 -4.84 3.59
CA LYS A 127 -12.14 -4.43 4.81
C LYS A 127 -12.92 -3.29 5.46
N ASP A 128 -12.95 -3.24 6.80
CA ASP A 128 -13.61 -2.18 7.58
C ASP A 128 -15.08 -1.98 7.16
N TYR A 129 -15.83 -3.09 7.10
CA TYR A 129 -17.26 -3.07 6.76
C TYR A 129 -18.07 -2.65 7.99
N THR A 130 -18.23 -1.35 8.18
CA THR A 130 -18.83 -0.76 9.39
C THR A 130 -19.95 0.24 9.13
N GLU A 131 -19.78 1.16 8.20
CA GLU A 131 -20.70 2.28 7.99
C GLU A 131 -21.54 2.17 6.71
N ASN A 132 -20.93 1.69 5.63
CA ASN A 132 -21.62 1.53 4.35
C ASN A 132 -22.38 0.20 4.27
N GLU A 133 -23.55 0.19 3.62
CA GLU A 133 -24.39 -1.01 3.51
C GLU A 133 -23.79 -2.10 2.63
N PHE A 134 -22.94 -1.76 1.66
CA PHE A 134 -22.39 -2.70 0.67
C PHE A 134 -20.86 -2.74 0.67
N GLN A 135 -20.22 -1.59 0.90
CA GLN A 135 -18.78 -1.42 0.75
C GLN A 135 -18.08 -1.37 2.11
N GLY A 136 -16.82 -1.81 2.12
CA GLY A 136 -15.91 -1.54 3.23
C GLY A 136 -15.36 -0.11 3.18
N GLY A 137 -15.04 0.46 4.34
CA GLY A 137 -14.55 1.82 4.49
C GLY A 137 -15.55 2.78 5.14
N ASP A 138 -15.45 4.06 4.80
CA ASP A 138 -16.35 5.10 5.30
C ASP A 138 -17.78 4.97 4.72
N ILE A 139 -18.67 5.88 5.08
CA ILE A 139 -20.05 5.92 4.59
C ILE A 139 -20.15 5.96 3.05
N ASN A 140 -19.14 6.46 2.36
CA ASN A 140 -19.05 6.52 0.90
C ASN A 140 -18.35 5.29 0.29
N GLY A 141 -18.01 4.28 1.10
CA GLY A 141 -17.29 3.10 0.66
C GLY A 141 -15.81 3.35 0.31
N ARG A 142 -15.21 4.40 0.86
CA ARG A 142 -13.80 4.78 0.65
C ARG A 142 -12.97 4.46 1.87
N PRO A 143 -11.67 4.12 1.69
CA PRO A 143 -10.78 3.93 2.81
C PRO A 143 -10.65 5.20 3.67
N ASP A 144 -10.84 5.10 4.97
CA ASP A 144 -10.55 6.21 5.89
C ASP A 144 -9.07 6.19 6.30
N ASN A 145 -8.23 6.73 5.46
CA ASN A 145 -6.79 6.79 5.66
C ASN A 145 -6.31 8.09 6.32
N ARG A 146 -7.22 8.89 6.89
CA ARG A 146 -6.86 10.23 7.44
C ARG A 146 -5.78 10.18 8.51
N SER A 147 -5.82 9.20 9.41
CA SER A 147 -4.81 9.03 10.45
C SER A 147 -3.47 8.57 9.90
N GLU A 148 -3.49 7.69 8.90
CA GLU A 148 -2.32 7.15 8.22
C GLU A 148 -1.64 8.22 7.36
N LEU A 149 -2.41 8.99 6.59
CA LEU A 149 -1.90 10.08 5.76
C LEU A 149 -1.11 11.10 6.60
N LYS A 150 -1.61 11.47 7.80
CA LYS A 150 -0.88 12.37 8.70
C LYS A 150 0.47 11.79 9.16
N LEU A 151 0.55 10.49 9.40
CA LEU A 151 1.79 9.82 9.76
C LEU A 151 2.77 9.79 8.59
N LEU A 152 2.28 9.49 7.38
CA LEU A 152 3.07 9.49 6.15
C LEU A 152 3.57 10.89 5.79
N GLU A 153 2.74 11.93 5.93
CA GLU A 153 3.14 13.33 5.77
C GLU A 153 4.24 13.72 6.76
N THR A 154 4.12 13.28 8.01
CA THR A 154 5.14 13.53 9.03
C THR A 154 6.46 12.81 8.69
N ASP A 155 6.40 11.57 8.25
CA ASP A 155 7.57 10.80 7.80
C ASP A 155 8.25 11.46 6.59
N ASP A 156 7.48 11.95 5.63
CA ASP A 156 7.99 12.68 4.47
C ASP A 156 8.71 13.99 4.88
N VAL A 157 8.11 14.77 5.78
CA VAL A 157 8.73 16.00 6.32
C VAL A 157 10.04 15.68 7.05
N ILE A 158 10.07 14.62 7.84
CA ILE A 158 11.27 14.14 8.53
C ILE A 158 12.35 13.76 7.53
N THR A 159 12.01 12.97 6.54
CA THR A 159 12.93 12.52 5.47
C THR A 159 13.50 13.71 4.70
N GLN A 160 12.68 14.69 4.36
CA GLN A 160 13.12 15.93 3.73
C GLN A 160 14.03 16.75 4.66
N GLY A 161 13.70 16.82 5.95
CA GLY A 161 14.50 17.49 6.98
C GLY A 161 15.90 16.86 7.10
N ILE A 162 15.97 15.54 7.16
CA ILE A 162 17.24 14.79 7.17
C ILE A 162 18.05 15.09 5.90
N SER A 163 17.42 15.02 4.74
CA SER A 163 18.07 15.30 3.45
C SER A 163 18.65 16.74 3.38
N LYS A 164 17.87 17.74 3.85
CA LYS A 164 18.35 19.12 3.96
C LYS A 164 19.48 19.26 4.97
N GLY A 165 19.35 18.63 6.13
CA GLY A 165 20.38 18.63 7.17
C GLY A 165 21.71 18.05 6.68
N VAL A 166 21.66 16.93 5.97
CA VAL A 166 22.86 16.32 5.34
C VAL A 166 23.46 17.25 4.30
N LYS A 167 22.66 17.87 3.43
CA LYS A 167 23.17 18.83 2.42
C LYS A 167 23.83 20.03 3.07
N ILE A 168 23.27 20.57 4.15
CA ILE A 168 23.83 21.69 4.89
C ILE A 168 25.14 21.28 5.59
N SER A 169 25.20 20.08 6.19
CA SER A 169 26.39 19.60 6.89
C SER A 169 27.56 19.27 5.94
N LEU A 170 27.27 18.92 4.71
CA LEU A 170 28.27 18.68 3.67
C LEU A 170 28.68 19.95 2.92
N GLY A 171 27.87 21.02 3.03
CA GLY A 171 28.16 22.31 2.42
C GLY A 171 29.01 23.21 3.32
N VAL A 172 29.73 24.14 2.71
CA VAL A 172 30.40 25.23 3.45
C VAL A 172 29.35 26.26 3.80
N THR A 173 28.98 26.35 5.09
CA THR A 173 27.99 27.28 5.59
C THR A 173 28.64 28.34 6.45
N GLY A 174 28.34 29.60 6.20
CA GLY A 174 28.88 30.72 6.97
C GLY A 174 28.23 32.05 6.59
N ILE A 175 28.65 33.08 7.31
CA ILE A 175 28.20 34.46 7.05
C ILE A 175 29.32 35.17 6.30
N LEU A 176 29.00 35.69 5.12
CA LEU A 176 29.87 36.59 4.39
C LEU A 176 29.63 38.02 4.88
N LYS A 177 30.57 38.57 5.66
CA LYS A 177 30.53 39.97 6.05
C LYS A 177 31.24 40.82 4.98
N VAL A 178 30.53 41.77 4.46
CA VAL A 178 31.09 42.77 3.55
C VAL A 178 31.23 44.11 4.30
N ASN A 179 32.45 44.63 4.40
CA ASN A 179 32.75 45.83 5.20
C ASN A 179 32.38 47.14 4.49
N THR A 180 31.49 47.09 3.53
CA THR A 180 31.00 48.25 2.78
C THR A 180 29.46 48.25 2.76
N MET A 181 28.82 49.41 2.85
CA MET A 181 27.37 49.50 2.62
C MET A 181 27.10 49.20 1.13
N LEU A 182 26.43 48.12 0.89
CA LEU A 182 26.01 47.66 -0.44
C LEU A 182 24.48 47.72 -0.49
N ASP A 183 23.96 48.09 -1.65
CA ASP A 183 22.54 47.92 -1.98
C ASP A 183 22.22 46.42 -2.13
N ASP A 184 20.95 46.08 -1.97
CA ASP A 184 20.50 44.69 -1.98
C ASP A 184 20.91 43.90 -3.25
N GLU A 185 20.91 44.54 -4.43
CA GLU A 185 21.37 43.95 -5.69
C GLU A 185 22.85 43.58 -5.65
N LYS A 186 23.71 44.49 -5.14
CA LYS A 186 25.16 44.26 -5.01
C LYS A 186 25.49 43.23 -3.93
N GLN A 187 24.68 43.11 -2.87
CA GLN A 187 24.83 42.06 -1.89
C GLN A 187 24.58 40.69 -2.50
N GLU A 188 23.57 40.58 -3.34
CA GLU A 188 23.23 39.33 -4.04
C GLU A 188 24.29 38.97 -5.10
N GLU A 189 24.87 39.91 -5.82
CA GLU A 189 25.97 39.69 -6.73
C GLU A 189 27.22 39.16 -6.02
N GLU A 190 27.60 39.79 -4.91
CA GLU A 190 28.76 39.34 -4.08
C GLU A 190 28.50 37.94 -3.48
N ARG A 191 27.27 37.66 -3.04
CA ARG A 191 26.90 36.34 -2.57
C ARG A 191 27.07 35.28 -3.65
N ARG A 192 26.55 35.54 -4.87
CA ARG A 192 26.67 34.60 -6.01
C ARG A 192 28.12 34.39 -6.43
N ALA A 193 28.89 35.43 -6.51
CA ALA A 193 30.30 35.35 -6.85
C ALA A 193 31.08 34.52 -5.82
N PHE A 194 30.73 34.63 -4.55
CA PHE A 194 31.34 33.86 -3.47
C PHE A 194 30.91 32.39 -3.50
N GLU A 195 29.64 32.08 -3.73
CA GLU A 195 29.12 30.73 -3.92
C GLU A 195 29.78 30.03 -5.12
N GLU A 196 30.00 30.75 -6.22
CA GLU A 196 30.70 30.23 -7.39
C GLU A 196 32.15 29.89 -7.10
N LYS A 197 32.87 30.75 -6.35
CA LYS A 197 34.21 30.47 -5.88
C LYS A 197 34.29 29.23 -4.97
N ILE A 198 33.31 29.05 -4.07
CA ILE A 198 33.18 27.86 -3.20
C ILE A 198 33.03 26.61 -4.05
N ASN A 199 32.05 26.62 -4.97
CA ASN A 199 31.74 25.46 -5.80
C ASN A 199 32.89 25.07 -6.75
N ASN A 200 33.68 26.03 -7.21
CA ASN A 200 34.80 25.81 -8.10
C ASN A 200 36.13 25.50 -7.38
N SER A 201 36.19 25.67 -6.05
CA SER A 201 37.38 25.38 -5.27
C SER A 201 37.57 23.89 -5.03
N LYS A 202 38.47 23.25 -5.77
CA LYS A 202 38.84 21.84 -5.60
C LYS A 202 39.66 21.58 -4.32
N SER A 203 40.25 22.60 -3.72
CA SER A 203 41.18 22.47 -2.58
C SER A 203 40.52 22.79 -1.23
N GLY A 204 39.27 23.25 -1.24
CA GLY A 204 38.55 23.71 -0.01
C GLY A 204 39.14 25.00 0.59
N LEU A 205 40.13 25.62 -0.06
CA LEU A 205 40.72 26.90 0.35
C LEU A 205 40.12 28.02 -0.48
N LEU A 206 39.59 29.03 0.23
CA LEU A 206 38.99 30.23 -0.37
C LEU A 206 39.88 31.43 -0.06
N ALA A 207 40.33 32.13 -1.09
CA ALA A 207 40.97 33.44 -0.94
C ALA A 207 39.90 34.51 -0.98
N THR A 208 39.79 35.30 0.12
CA THR A 208 38.89 36.46 0.22
C THR A 208 39.69 37.75 0.17
N ASP A 209 39.17 38.79 -0.41
CA ASP A 209 39.75 40.12 -0.40
C ASP A 209 39.53 40.80 0.97
N LEU A 210 40.32 41.80 1.29
CA LEU A 210 40.24 42.58 2.55
C LEU A 210 38.85 43.22 2.80
N LYS A 211 37.98 43.26 1.79
CA LYS A 211 36.66 43.78 1.87
C LYS A 211 35.59 42.84 2.43
N SER A 212 35.87 41.53 2.48
CA SER A 212 34.92 40.52 2.92
C SER A 212 35.57 39.53 3.88
N GLU A 213 34.83 39.24 4.94
CA GLU A 213 35.22 38.27 5.97
C GLU A 213 34.19 37.13 5.98
N PHE A 214 34.65 35.89 5.75
CA PHE A 214 33.82 34.71 5.87
C PHE A 214 33.95 34.13 7.27
N VAL A 215 32.81 34.13 8.00
CA VAL A 215 32.72 33.53 9.31
C VAL A 215 32.02 32.17 9.16
N PRO A 216 32.78 31.05 9.24
CA PRO A 216 32.15 29.74 9.15
C PRO A 216 31.25 29.51 10.33
N THR A 217 30.00 29.18 10.05
CA THR A 217 29.02 28.81 11.07
C THR A 217 28.90 27.29 11.06
N LYS A 218 29.31 26.64 12.14
CA LYS A 218 29.01 25.22 12.34
C LYS A 218 27.51 25.14 12.65
N ILE A 219 26.73 24.80 11.66
CA ILE A 219 25.36 24.35 11.87
C ILE A 219 25.45 22.87 12.20
N ASP A 220 25.24 22.55 13.47
CA ASP A 220 25.02 21.15 13.87
C ASP A 220 23.55 20.85 13.51
N PRO A 221 23.26 20.17 12.40
CA PRO A 221 21.90 19.81 12.09
C PRO A 221 21.47 18.87 13.22
N LYS A 222 20.55 19.31 14.07
CA LYS A 222 19.86 18.39 14.98
C LYS A 222 19.19 17.33 14.09
N VAL A 223 19.91 16.25 13.87
CA VAL A 223 19.36 15.06 13.20
C VAL A 223 18.26 14.57 14.15
N ILE A 224 17.05 14.43 13.59
CA ILE A 224 15.91 13.88 14.30
C ILE A 224 16.38 12.59 14.97
N ASP A 225 16.08 12.43 16.25
CA ASP A 225 16.56 11.29 17.02
C ASP A 225 15.97 9.98 16.44
N LYS A 226 16.75 8.93 16.55
CA LYS A 226 16.38 7.59 16.05
C LYS A 226 15.06 7.10 16.66
N GLU A 227 14.78 7.50 17.90
CA GLU A 227 13.58 7.08 18.63
C GLU A 227 12.32 7.66 18.00
N THR A 228 12.32 8.93 17.58
CA THR A 228 11.19 9.55 16.87
C THR A 228 10.92 8.87 15.53
N VAL A 229 11.96 8.57 14.75
CA VAL A 229 11.81 7.86 13.46
C VAL A 229 11.25 6.45 13.70
N SER A 230 11.80 5.72 14.68
CA SER A 230 11.33 4.37 15.01
C SER A 230 9.88 4.38 15.47
N PHE A 231 9.49 5.35 16.29
CA PHE A 231 8.10 5.50 16.77
C PHE A 231 7.11 5.71 15.61
N ILE A 232 7.46 6.52 14.62
CA ILE A 232 6.59 6.77 13.47
C ILE A 232 6.45 5.50 12.62
N ILE A 233 7.57 4.81 12.34
CA ILE A 233 7.56 3.54 11.60
C ILE A 233 6.70 2.50 12.34
N GLU A 234 6.86 2.36 13.64
CA GLU A 234 6.08 1.41 14.45
C GLU A 234 4.58 1.74 14.42
N ARG A 235 4.20 3.01 14.47
CA ARG A 235 2.79 3.40 14.33
C ARG A 235 2.20 3.10 12.97
N ILE A 236 2.96 3.34 11.89
CA ILE A 236 2.54 2.99 10.53
C ILE A 236 2.35 1.47 10.42
N LEU A 237 3.32 0.69 10.91
CA LEU A 237 3.23 -0.78 10.87
C LEU A 237 2.09 -1.32 11.73
N ALA A 238 1.87 -0.73 12.91
CA ALA A 238 0.79 -1.13 13.83
C ALA A 238 -0.60 -0.93 13.22
N ASN A 239 -0.78 0.06 12.33
CA ASN A 239 -2.03 0.26 11.60
C ASN A 239 -2.40 -0.94 10.72
N TYR A 240 -1.39 -1.67 10.24
CA TYR A 240 -1.55 -2.91 9.47
C TYR A 240 -1.42 -4.19 10.31
N GLY A 241 -1.33 -4.07 11.64
CA GLY A 241 -1.14 -5.21 12.53
C GLY A 241 0.20 -5.93 12.37
N VAL A 242 1.23 -5.24 11.87
CA VAL A 242 2.58 -5.77 11.66
C VAL A 242 3.53 -5.16 12.69
N SER A 243 4.33 -5.96 13.38
CA SER A 243 5.39 -5.45 14.24
C SER A 243 6.66 -5.14 13.44
N SER A 244 7.51 -4.25 13.97
CA SER A 244 8.81 -3.94 13.36
C SER A 244 9.69 -5.19 13.21
N LYS A 245 9.64 -6.12 14.16
CA LYS A 245 10.38 -7.38 14.08
C LYS A 245 9.94 -8.27 12.91
N ILE A 246 8.62 -8.42 12.72
CA ILE A 246 8.06 -9.13 11.56
C ILE A 246 8.47 -8.45 10.26
N PHE A 247 8.39 -7.12 10.24
CA PHE A 247 8.74 -6.35 9.04
C PHE A 247 10.21 -6.52 8.62
N TYR A 248 11.13 -6.53 9.59
CA TYR A 248 12.56 -6.69 9.35
C TYR A 248 13.03 -8.16 9.28
N GLY A 249 12.16 -9.12 9.55
CA GLY A 249 12.51 -10.55 9.54
C GLY A 249 13.32 -11.01 10.75
N ASN A 250 13.31 -10.26 11.86
CA ASN A 250 14.01 -10.57 13.10
C ASN A 250 13.01 -10.88 14.22
N PHE A 251 12.26 -11.97 14.04
CA PHE A 251 11.19 -12.40 14.92
C PHE A 251 11.47 -13.82 15.48
N THR A 252 10.87 -14.11 16.63
CA THR A 252 10.82 -15.44 17.21
C THR A 252 9.57 -16.20 16.71
N ASP A 253 9.53 -17.51 16.94
CA ASP A 253 8.36 -18.32 16.56
C ASP A 253 7.08 -17.86 17.27
N GLU A 254 7.18 -17.44 18.55
CA GLU A 254 6.06 -16.91 19.31
C GLU A 254 5.56 -15.58 18.75
N GLU A 255 6.46 -14.71 18.32
CA GLU A 255 6.11 -13.43 17.68
C GLU A 255 5.46 -13.64 16.32
N TYR A 256 5.91 -14.62 15.56
CA TYR A 256 5.27 -15.00 14.30
C TYR A 256 3.89 -15.62 14.53
N GLN A 257 3.74 -16.48 15.53
CA GLN A 257 2.46 -17.06 15.90
C GLN A 257 1.45 -15.99 16.32
N ALA A 258 1.87 -15.02 17.11
CA ALA A 258 1.02 -13.89 17.50
C ALA A 258 0.58 -13.03 16.29
N PHE A 259 1.48 -12.81 15.34
CA PHE A 259 1.16 -12.13 14.08
C PHE A 259 0.18 -12.93 13.23
N TYR A 260 0.39 -14.25 13.14
CA TYR A 260 -0.51 -15.15 12.41
C TYR A 260 -1.92 -15.09 12.99
N GLU A 261 -2.08 -15.35 14.29
CA GLU A 261 -3.39 -15.40 14.96
C GLU A 261 -4.11 -14.05 14.96
N LYS A 262 -3.38 -12.94 15.12
CA LYS A 262 -3.98 -11.63 15.23
C LYS A 262 -4.26 -10.96 13.88
N THR A 263 -3.42 -11.20 12.89
CA THR A 263 -3.46 -10.45 11.62
C THR A 263 -3.81 -11.34 10.44
N LEU A 264 -3.13 -12.48 10.27
CA LEU A 264 -3.30 -13.33 9.09
C LEU A 264 -4.54 -14.20 9.17
N GLU A 265 -4.79 -14.86 10.30
CA GLU A 265 -5.92 -15.79 10.45
C GLU A 265 -7.28 -15.11 10.23
N PRO A 266 -7.59 -13.92 10.83
CA PRO A 266 -8.83 -13.21 10.54
C PRO A 266 -8.95 -12.82 9.06
N LEU A 267 -7.81 -12.49 8.42
CA LEU A 267 -7.76 -12.15 7.01
C LEU A 267 -8.09 -13.37 6.14
N ILE A 268 -7.51 -14.53 6.46
CA ILE A 268 -7.75 -15.81 5.77
C ILE A 268 -9.21 -16.21 5.91
N ILE A 269 -9.77 -16.15 7.13
CA ILE A 269 -11.17 -16.51 7.40
C ILE A 269 -12.14 -15.59 6.65
N SER A 270 -11.78 -14.32 6.45
CA SER A 270 -12.62 -13.35 5.75
C SER A 270 -12.63 -13.51 4.23
N LEU A 271 -11.69 -14.23 3.65
CA LEU A 271 -11.58 -14.50 2.21
C LEU A 271 -12.42 -15.70 1.81
#